data_627685395d321a8be4b3c7acaf0cf4d1
#
_entry.id   627685395d321a8be4b3c7acaf0cf4d1
#
_cell.length_a   1.000
_cell.length_b   1.000
_cell.length_c   1.000
_cell.angle_alpha   90.00
_cell.angle_beta   90.00
_cell.angle_gamma   90.00
#
_symmetry.space_group_name_H-M   'P 1'
#
loop_
_entity.id
_entity.type
_entity.pdbx_description
1 polymer ?
#
loop_
_entity_poly.entity_id
_entity_poly.type
_entity_poly.pdbx_seq_one_letter_code
_entity_poly.pdbx_strand_id
1 'polypeptide(L)'
;MIKRASILTVLLGFATLTGCVFPGVYKLNVQQGNIVTADMLAQLKPGMTQRQVTYVMGNPVLQNPFGQNRWDYIYTLEKRDEVVKNYRISVFFDGAGLYTHYTGSLPAEEFSEENQLNSIPKEEQPSAIPDISE
;
A
#
# COMPACT_ATOMS: atom_id res chain seq x y z
N MET A 1 -50.09 40.28 20.48
CA MET A 1 -49.54 39.86 19.17
C MET A 1 -48.01 39.82 19.14
N ILE A 2 -47.33 40.75 19.78
CA ILE A 2 -45.83 40.86 19.76
C ILE A 2 -45.14 39.63 20.37
N LYS A 3 -45.66 39.04 21.44
CA LYS A 3 -45.05 37.85 22.08
C LYS A 3 -45.07 36.60 21.19
N ARG A 4 -46.06 36.41 20.35
CA ARG A 4 -46.15 35.27 19.43
C ARG A 4 -45.17 35.41 18.23
N ALA A 5 -44.99 36.64 17.73
CA ALA A 5 -44.04 36.93 16.70
C ALA A 5 -42.60 36.72 17.19
N SER A 6 -42.29 37.15 18.44
CA SER A 6 -40.97 36.98 19.03
C SER A 6 -40.61 35.50 19.22
N ILE A 7 -41.56 34.64 19.60
CA ILE A 7 -41.34 33.20 19.74
C ILE A 7 -41.08 32.55 18.36
N LEU A 8 -41.81 32.99 17.34
CA LEU A 8 -41.62 32.47 15.98
C LEU A 8 -40.24 32.81 15.41
N THR A 9 -39.75 34.02 15.67
CA THR A 9 -38.43 34.47 15.24
C THR A 9 -37.29 33.69 15.93
N VAL A 10 -37.45 33.40 17.22
CA VAL A 10 -36.48 32.58 17.98
C VAL A 10 -36.48 31.14 17.49
N LEU A 11 -37.66 30.58 17.21
CA LEU A 11 -37.79 29.22 16.70
C LEU A 11 -37.15 29.07 15.29
N LEU A 12 -37.36 30.05 14.41
CA LEU A 12 -36.76 30.11 13.07
C LEU A 12 -35.25 30.27 13.15
N GLY A 13 -34.72 31.07 14.07
CA GLY A 13 -33.28 31.21 14.33
C GLY A 13 -32.63 29.91 14.81
N PHE A 14 -33.31 29.13 15.64
CA PHE A 14 -32.83 27.84 16.12
C PHE A 14 -32.78 26.78 14.99
N ALA A 15 -33.75 26.82 14.06
CA ALA A 15 -33.80 25.91 12.92
C ALA A 15 -32.65 26.11 11.91
N THR A 16 -32.09 27.33 11.84
CA THR A 16 -30.95 27.62 10.94
C THR A 16 -29.59 27.19 11.51
N LEU A 17 -29.49 26.89 12.83
CA LEU A 17 -28.24 26.45 13.47
C LEU A 17 -27.92 24.97 13.26
N THR A 18 -28.86 24.15 12.82
CA THR A 18 -28.66 22.70 12.64
C THR A 18 -28.00 22.32 11.29
N GLY A 19 -27.61 23.30 10.49
CA GLY A 19 -27.14 23.10 9.11
C GLY A 19 -25.71 22.60 8.89
N CYS A 20 -24.92 22.33 9.93
CA CYS A 20 -23.55 21.86 9.76
C CYS A 20 -23.42 20.35 10.05
N VAL A 21 -24.13 19.52 9.28
CA VAL A 21 -23.69 18.13 9.09
C VAL A 21 -22.53 18.18 8.08
N PHE A 22 -21.31 18.24 8.59
CA PHE A 22 -20.11 18.19 7.76
C PHE A 22 -20.08 16.82 7.08
N PRO A 23 -20.18 16.71 5.74
CA PRO A 23 -19.99 15.43 5.08
C PRO A 23 -18.60 14.94 5.46
N GLY A 24 -18.50 13.72 5.96
CA GLY A 24 -17.26 13.14 6.43
C GLY A 24 -16.15 13.36 5.38
N VAL A 25 -14.99 13.81 5.84
CA VAL A 25 -13.82 14.01 4.96
C VAL A 25 -13.52 12.70 4.27
N TYR A 26 -13.44 12.70 2.94
CA TYR A 26 -13.03 11.53 2.16
C TYR A 26 -11.58 11.18 2.51
N LYS A 27 -11.39 10.04 3.18
CA LYS A 27 -10.08 9.56 3.59
C LYS A 27 -9.53 8.63 2.52
N LEU A 28 -8.38 9.00 1.97
CA LEU A 28 -7.66 8.20 0.98
C LEU A 28 -6.92 7.05 1.66
N ASN A 29 -6.77 5.95 0.93
CA ASN A 29 -5.83 4.91 1.32
C ASN A 29 -4.41 5.38 0.98
N VAL A 30 -3.51 5.33 1.94
CA VAL A 30 -2.11 5.73 1.76
C VAL A 30 -1.23 4.49 1.83
N GLN A 31 -0.49 4.25 0.75
CA GLN A 31 0.46 3.14 0.65
C GLN A 31 1.86 3.73 0.55
N GLN A 32 2.77 3.31 1.44
CA GLN A 32 4.12 3.83 1.52
C GLN A 32 5.14 2.70 1.70
N GLY A 33 6.35 2.92 1.14
CA GLY A 33 7.48 2.01 1.30
C GLY A 33 7.63 0.99 0.19
N ASN A 34 8.31 -0.11 0.50
CA ASN A 34 8.64 -1.17 -0.45
C ASN A 34 7.60 -2.30 -0.39
N ILE A 35 7.01 -2.62 -1.51
CA ILE A 35 6.25 -3.86 -1.65
C ILE A 35 7.24 -5.01 -1.76
N VAL A 36 7.22 -5.93 -0.81
CA VAL A 36 8.04 -7.14 -0.80
C VAL A 36 7.13 -8.35 -0.84
N THR A 37 7.32 -9.20 -1.84
CA THR A 37 6.56 -10.45 -1.99
C THR A 37 7.37 -11.65 -1.52
N ALA A 38 6.70 -12.76 -1.25
CA ALA A 38 7.36 -14.01 -0.90
C ALA A 38 8.25 -14.54 -2.02
N ASP A 39 7.83 -14.35 -3.28
CA ASP A 39 8.60 -14.75 -4.44
C ASP A 39 9.91 -13.99 -4.56
N MET A 40 9.91 -12.68 -4.24
CA MET A 40 11.13 -11.88 -4.16
C MET A 40 12.08 -12.44 -3.10
N LEU A 41 11.58 -12.77 -1.91
CA LEU A 41 12.39 -13.37 -0.84
C LEU A 41 12.93 -14.75 -1.22
N ALA A 42 12.13 -15.57 -1.90
CA ALA A 42 12.54 -16.89 -2.37
C ALA A 42 13.65 -16.84 -3.44
N GLN A 43 13.72 -15.76 -4.21
CA GLN A 43 14.76 -15.54 -5.20
C GLN A 43 16.10 -15.14 -4.59
N LEU A 44 16.15 -14.68 -3.34
CA LEU A 44 17.39 -14.29 -2.67
C LEU A 44 18.24 -15.51 -2.35
N LYS A 45 19.47 -15.52 -2.85
CA LYS A 45 20.46 -16.58 -2.62
C LYS A 45 21.69 -16.04 -1.93
N PRO A 46 22.23 -16.68 -0.89
CA PRO A 46 23.48 -16.30 -0.27
C PRO A 46 24.59 -16.12 -1.32
N GLY A 47 25.39 -15.08 -1.17
CA GLY A 47 26.44 -14.72 -2.13
C GLY A 47 26.00 -13.77 -3.25
N MET A 48 24.74 -13.39 -3.33
CA MET A 48 24.28 -12.32 -4.23
C MET A 48 24.93 -10.98 -3.88
N THR A 49 25.33 -10.23 -4.90
CA THR A 49 25.81 -8.86 -4.73
C THR A 49 24.65 -7.92 -4.39
N GLN A 50 24.97 -6.79 -3.77
CA GLN A 50 23.97 -5.73 -3.50
C GLN A 50 23.19 -5.33 -4.76
N ARG A 51 23.86 -5.27 -5.91
CA ARG A 51 23.22 -4.96 -7.19
C ARG A 51 22.19 -6.02 -7.62
N GLN A 52 22.51 -7.29 -7.42
CA GLN A 52 21.57 -8.39 -7.70
C GLN A 52 20.37 -8.37 -6.74
N VAL A 53 20.60 -8.09 -5.45
CA VAL A 53 19.52 -7.92 -4.47
C VAL A 53 18.62 -6.74 -4.86
N THR A 54 19.20 -5.60 -5.27
CA THR A 54 18.43 -4.46 -5.77
C THR A 54 17.62 -4.81 -7.02
N TYR A 55 18.14 -5.66 -7.88
CA TYR A 55 17.40 -6.09 -9.08
C TYR A 55 16.15 -6.92 -8.72
N VAL A 56 16.23 -7.76 -7.69
CA VAL A 56 15.12 -8.61 -7.23
C VAL A 56 14.13 -7.83 -6.35
N MET A 57 14.65 -7.08 -5.38
CA MET A 57 13.87 -6.45 -4.31
C MET A 57 13.55 -4.97 -4.55
N GLY A 58 14.19 -4.35 -5.52
CA GLY A 58 14.18 -2.90 -5.70
C GLY A 58 15.11 -2.17 -4.73
N ASN A 59 15.05 -0.83 -4.74
CA ASN A 59 15.83 0.00 -3.83
C ASN A 59 15.23 -0.01 -2.43
N PRO A 60 16.01 -0.28 -1.37
CA PRO A 60 15.51 -0.26 0.00
C PRO A 60 15.16 1.16 0.46
N VAL A 61 14.20 1.28 1.37
CA VAL A 61 13.84 2.58 1.99
C VAL A 61 14.99 3.11 2.83
N LEU A 62 15.68 2.23 3.57
CA LEU A 62 16.79 2.60 4.43
C LEU A 62 18.04 1.79 4.08
N GLN A 63 19.11 2.52 3.79
CA GLN A 63 20.48 2.00 3.70
C GLN A 63 21.26 2.64 4.84
N ASN A 64 21.80 1.83 5.76
CA ASN A 64 22.60 2.38 6.85
C ASN A 64 24.06 2.57 6.38
N PRO A 65 24.51 3.82 6.17
CA PRO A 65 25.89 4.08 5.73
C PRO A 65 26.92 3.94 6.87
N PHE A 66 26.48 3.84 8.13
CA PHE A 66 27.34 3.94 9.31
C PHE A 66 27.65 2.62 10.01
N GLY A 67 27.62 1.50 9.32
CA GLY A 67 28.27 0.37 9.92
C GLY A 67 27.54 -0.92 10.14
N GLN A 68 26.46 -1.18 9.54
CA GLN A 68 26.01 -2.54 9.30
C GLN A 68 25.60 -2.61 7.84
N ASN A 69 26.17 -3.54 7.10
CA ASN A 69 25.78 -3.84 5.73
C ASN A 69 24.34 -4.39 5.75
N ARG A 70 23.39 -3.57 6.23
CA ARG A 70 21.98 -3.89 6.39
C ARG A 70 21.11 -2.91 5.62
N TRP A 71 20.21 -3.45 4.85
CA TRP A 71 19.18 -2.72 4.14
C TRP A 71 17.81 -3.07 4.70
N ASP A 72 17.01 -2.05 4.97
CA ASP A 72 15.66 -2.24 5.49
C ASP A 72 14.62 -1.89 4.43
N TYR A 73 13.76 -2.84 4.13
CA TYR A 73 12.58 -2.71 3.31
C TYR A 73 11.38 -2.59 4.24
N ILE A 74 10.72 -1.44 4.20
CA ILE A 74 9.61 -1.12 5.10
C ILE A 74 8.40 -0.84 4.25
N TYR A 75 7.27 -1.40 4.63
CA TYR A 75 5.99 -1.17 4.00
C TYR A 75 4.95 -0.78 5.03
N THR A 76 4.12 0.21 4.70
CA THR A 76 3.00 0.65 5.51
C THR A 76 1.80 0.92 4.61
N LEU A 77 0.68 0.33 4.95
CA LEU A 77 -0.61 0.58 4.33
C LEU A 77 -1.56 1.14 5.38
N GLU A 78 -2.04 2.35 5.13
CA GLU A 78 -3.05 3.02 5.94
C GLU A 78 -4.36 3.08 5.16
N LYS A 79 -5.44 2.62 5.78
CA LYS A 79 -6.80 2.75 5.26
C LYS A 79 -7.61 3.62 6.22
N ARG A 80 -8.10 4.77 5.76
CA ARG A 80 -8.92 5.70 6.56
C ARG A 80 -8.25 6.13 7.88
N ASP A 81 -6.95 6.45 7.85
CA ASP A 81 -6.12 6.82 9.00
C ASP A 81 -5.86 5.65 10.00
N GLU A 82 -6.13 4.42 9.60
CA GLU A 82 -5.78 3.23 10.38
C GLU A 82 -4.69 2.45 9.65
N VAL A 83 -3.61 2.12 10.37
CA VAL A 83 -2.53 1.28 9.83
C VAL A 83 -3.05 -0.16 9.76
N VAL A 84 -3.33 -0.62 8.56
CA VAL A 84 -3.86 -1.96 8.32
C VAL A 84 -2.74 -2.98 8.13
N LYS A 85 -1.65 -2.58 7.45
CA LYS A 85 -0.50 -3.45 7.21
C LYS A 85 0.80 -2.68 7.50
N ASN A 86 1.69 -3.30 8.24
CA ASN A 86 3.04 -2.79 8.47
C ASN A 86 3.98 -3.99 8.60
N TYR A 87 5.03 -4.03 7.78
CA TYR A 87 6.08 -5.01 7.92
C TYR A 87 7.45 -4.42 7.59
N ARG A 88 8.48 -5.08 8.14
CA ARG A 88 9.88 -4.74 7.90
C ARG A 88 10.66 -6.00 7.56
N ILE A 89 11.36 -5.97 6.44
CA ILE A 89 12.32 -6.99 6.04
C ILE A 89 13.71 -6.36 6.06
N SER A 90 14.59 -6.90 6.87
CA SER A 90 15.99 -6.48 6.96
C SER A 90 16.87 -7.48 6.25
N VAL A 91 17.60 -7.02 5.25
CA VAL A 91 18.54 -7.80 4.43
C VAL A 91 19.96 -7.52 4.87
N PHE A 92 20.74 -8.55 5.12
CA PHE A 92 22.11 -8.44 5.65
C PHE A 92 23.13 -8.85 4.61
N PHE A 93 24.24 -8.11 4.60
CA PHE A 93 25.39 -8.36 3.74
C PHE A 93 26.64 -8.60 4.60
N ASP A 94 27.60 -9.33 4.07
CA ASP A 94 28.91 -9.50 4.68
C ASP A 94 29.83 -8.30 4.43
N GLY A 95 31.09 -8.39 4.91
CA GLY A 95 32.10 -7.35 4.71
C GLY A 95 32.52 -7.15 3.26
N ALA A 96 32.22 -8.09 2.37
CA ALA A 96 32.46 -8.01 0.92
C ALA A 96 31.25 -7.46 0.15
N GLY A 97 30.14 -7.15 0.86
CA GLY A 97 28.90 -6.67 0.24
C GLY A 97 28.06 -7.77 -0.42
N LEU A 98 28.27 -9.03 0.00
CA LEU A 98 27.49 -10.17 -0.48
C LEU A 98 26.35 -10.48 0.50
N TYR A 99 25.17 -10.77 -0.05
CA TYR A 99 23.99 -11.13 0.74
C TYR A 99 24.22 -12.41 1.53
N THR A 100 23.86 -12.39 2.80
CA THR A 100 23.96 -13.53 3.71
C THR A 100 22.60 -14.10 4.07
N HIS A 101 21.73 -13.30 4.64
CA HIS A 101 20.39 -13.70 5.08
C HIS A 101 19.48 -12.48 5.19
N TYR A 102 18.20 -12.73 5.39
CA TYR A 102 17.22 -11.69 5.77
C TYR A 102 16.54 -12.05 7.09
N THR A 103 15.95 -11.04 7.74
CA THR A 103 15.11 -11.18 8.93
C THR A 103 13.82 -10.39 8.73
N GLY A 104 12.76 -10.85 9.39
CA GLY A 104 11.42 -10.29 9.26
C GLY A 104 10.45 -11.30 8.68
N SER A 105 9.16 -10.98 8.71
CA SER A 105 8.10 -11.82 8.18
C SER A 105 7.09 -10.97 7.43
N LEU A 106 6.56 -11.52 6.34
CA LEU A 106 5.44 -10.97 5.63
C LEU A 106 4.13 -11.39 6.32
N PRO A 107 3.10 -10.54 6.37
CA PRO A 107 1.77 -10.96 6.79
C PRO A 107 1.25 -12.09 5.91
N ALA A 108 0.66 -13.12 6.52
CA ALA A 108 0.18 -14.32 5.81
C ALA A 108 -0.92 -14.04 4.76
N GLU A 109 -1.53 -12.86 4.79
CA GLU A 109 -2.65 -12.49 3.92
C GLU A 109 -2.25 -12.11 2.50
N GLU A 110 -0.98 -11.74 2.24
CA GLU A 110 -0.54 -11.37 0.88
C GLU A 110 -0.52 -12.56 -0.10
N PHE A 111 -0.47 -13.79 0.42
CA PHE A 111 -0.55 -14.98 -0.42
C PHE A 111 -1.93 -15.23 -1.02
N SER A 112 -2.99 -14.62 -0.47
CA SER A 112 -4.38 -14.87 -0.86
C SER A 112 -4.89 -13.89 -1.90
N GLU A 113 -4.47 -12.63 -1.87
CA GLU A 113 -5.01 -11.58 -2.75
C GLU A 113 -4.36 -11.60 -4.14
N GLU A 114 -3.06 -11.91 -4.23
CA GLU A 114 -2.36 -12.00 -5.52
C GLU A 114 -2.81 -13.23 -6.34
N ASN A 115 -3.16 -14.33 -5.67
CA ASN A 115 -3.73 -15.51 -6.31
C ASN A 115 -5.17 -15.28 -6.82
N GLN A 116 -5.93 -14.36 -6.21
CA GLN A 116 -7.27 -14.02 -6.67
C GLN A 116 -7.24 -13.07 -7.88
N LEU A 117 -6.25 -12.18 -7.95
CA LEU A 117 -6.13 -11.27 -9.09
C LEU A 117 -5.66 -11.99 -10.36
N ASN A 118 -4.83 -13.04 -10.21
CA ASN A 118 -4.40 -13.87 -11.34
C ASN A 118 -5.45 -14.91 -11.77
N SER A 119 -6.51 -15.11 -11.00
CA SER A 119 -7.63 -16.01 -11.33
C SER A 119 -8.76 -15.33 -12.09
N ILE A 120 -8.63 -14.04 -12.46
CA ILE A 120 -9.55 -13.41 -13.39
C ILE A 120 -9.34 -14.10 -14.74
N PRO A 121 -10.35 -14.80 -15.29
CA PRO A 121 -10.25 -15.39 -16.61
C PRO A 121 -9.87 -14.27 -17.59
N LYS A 122 -8.81 -14.47 -18.34
CA LYS A 122 -8.41 -13.59 -19.44
C LYS A 122 -9.63 -13.48 -20.35
N GLU A 123 -10.30 -12.34 -20.26
CA GLU A 123 -11.49 -12.04 -21.06
C GLU A 123 -11.13 -12.28 -22.52
N GLU A 124 -11.84 -13.21 -23.09
CA GLU A 124 -11.75 -13.68 -24.46
C GLU A 124 -11.65 -12.48 -25.39
N GLN A 125 -10.49 -12.29 -25.99
CA GLN A 125 -10.33 -11.28 -27.04
C GLN A 125 -11.37 -11.56 -28.13
N PRO A 126 -12.21 -10.60 -28.52
CA PRO A 126 -13.09 -10.78 -29.65
C PRO A 126 -12.24 -11.13 -30.88
N SER A 127 -12.39 -12.36 -31.32
CA SER A 127 -11.77 -12.85 -32.51
C SER A 127 -12.35 -12.14 -33.75
N ALA A 128 -11.45 -11.73 -34.60
CA ALA A 128 -11.64 -11.52 -36.02
C ALA A 128 -12.44 -10.26 -36.44
N ILE A 129 -11.65 -9.26 -36.80
CA ILE A 129 -12.06 -8.32 -37.87
C ILE A 129 -12.19 -9.15 -39.16
N PRO A 130 -13.35 -9.21 -39.81
CA PRO A 130 -13.45 -9.84 -41.13
C PRO A 130 -12.67 -8.99 -42.14
N ASP A 131 -11.82 -9.68 -42.86
CA ASP A 131 -11.08 -9.17 -44.03
C ASP A 131 -12.10 -8.69 -45.10
N ILE A 132 -12.15 -7.40 -45.34
CA ILE A 132 -12.88 -6.80 -46.45
C ILE A 132 -11.88 -6.51 -47.57
N SER A 133 -11.53 -7.57 -48.29
CA SER A 133 -10.93 -7.46 -49.62
C SER A 133 -11.97 -7.77 -50.66
N GLU A 134 -12.61 -6.75 -51.23
CA GLU A 134 -13.05 -6.64 -52.62
C GLU A 134 -13.26 -5.17 -52.99
#